data_58c5b2ac56736f3f2b4b815473f0c495
#
_entry.id   58c5b2ac56736f3f2b4b815473f0c495
#
_cell.length_a   1.000
_cell.length_b   1.000
_cell.length_c   1.000
_cell.angle_alpha   90.00
_cell.angle_beta   90.00
_cell.angle_gamma   90.00
#
_symmetry.space_group_name_H-M   'P 1'
#
loop_
_entity.id
_entity.type
_entity.pdbx_description
1 polymer ?
#
loop_
_entity_poly.entity_id
_entity_poly.type
_entity_poly.pdbx_seq_one_letter_code
_entity_poly.pdbx_strand_id
1 'polypeptide(L)'
;MDARTLTRTTDLDAPAQQVWDAVCSPAAFRTVARGLLRYPPVVGRTDAWEPGETVSGRLWLFGVLPLHRHHIRLARIDHDQMTLTSDEHGGLVRSWGHDIVVEPLDERRCRYTDRVTIDAGWATLPVTCFARLLYRVRQARWRRLAPTLQPTHRIRPHPG
;
A
#
# COMPACT_ATOMS: atom_id res chain seq x y z
N MET A 1 -16.49 9.26 -18.11
CA MET A 1 -16.86 8.98 -16.72
C MET A 1 -15.79 9.54 -15.84
N ASP A 2 -16.18 10.17 -14.75
CA ASP A 2 -15.24 10.85 -13.86
C ASP A 2 -14.50 9.86 -12.97
N ALA A 3 -13.31 10.25 -12.51
CA ALA A 3 -12.56 9.50 -11.52
C ALA A 3 -13.38 9.34 -10.23
N ARG A 4 -13.18 8.21 -9.53
CA ARG A 4 -13.86 7.93 -8.26
C ARG A 4 -12.84 7.74 -7.16
N THR A 5 -13.11 8.38 -6.03
CA THR A 5 -12.31 8.23 -4.81
C THR A 5 -13.03 7.34 -3.81
N LEU A 6 -12.26 6.42 -3.23
CA LEU A 6 -12.67 5.66 -2.05
C LEU A 6 -11.69 5.92 -0.92
N THR A 7 -12.20 6.00 0.29
CA THR A 7 -11.39 6.13 1.52
C THR A 7 -11.77 5.04 2.50
N ARG A 8 -10.79 4.39 3.07
CA ARG A 8 -10.99 3.41 4.15
C ARG A 8 -10.00 3.66 5.27
N THR A 9 -10.52 3.66 6.47
CA THR A 9 -9.76 3.90 7.70
C THR A 9 -9.95 2.73 8.66
N THR A 10 -8.89 2.35 9.37
CA THR A 10 -8.93 1.35 10.44
C THR A 10 -7.92 1.72 11.52
N ASP A 11 -8.27 1.46 12.77
CA ASP A 11 -7.34 1.58 13.88
C ASP A 11 -6.57 0.26 14.03
N LEU A 12 -5.27 0.35 14.32
CA LEU A 12 -4.33 -0.76 14.40
C LEU A 12 -3.69 -0.80 15.79
N ASP A 13 -3.58 -2.00 16.35
CA ASP A 13 -2.96 -2.26 17.67
C ASP A 13 -1.43 -2.39 17.51
N ALA A 14 -0.80 -1.30 17.10
CA ALA A 14 0.64 -1.14 17.03
C ALA A 14 1.00 0.35 17.04
N PRO A 15 2.19 0.73 17.56
CA PRO A 15 2.71 2.08 17.46
C PRO A 15 2.80 2.55 15.99
N ALA A 16 2.48 3.83 15.74
CA ALA A 16 2.47 4.41 14.40
C ALA A 16 3.80 4.20 13.67
N GLN A 17 4.94 4.34 14.36
CA GLN A 17 6.26 4.13 13.75
C GLN A 17 6.47 2.71 13.22
N GLN A 18 6.01 1.69 13.95
CA GLN A 18 6.14 0.29 13.51
C GLN A 18 5.28 -0.01 12.29
N VAL A 19 4.06 0.54 12.25
CA VAL A 19 3.19 0.42 11.09
C VAL A 19 3.76 1.17 9.90
N TRP A 20 4.31 2.36 10.12
CA TRP A 20 4.96 3.15 9.08
C TRP A 20 6.17 2.46 8.47
N ASP A 21 7.05 1.90 9.30
CA ASP A 21 8.21 1.13 8.83
C ASP A 21 7.76 -0.08 7.99
N ALA A 22 6.67 -0.74 8.39
CA ALA A 22 6.08 -1.82 7.61
C ALA A 22 5.46 -1.33 6.29
N VAL A 23 4.79 -0.18 6.26
CA VAL A 23 4.26 0.44 5.03
C VAL A 23 5.38 0.71 4.02
N CYS A 24 6.53 1.18 4.50
CA CYS A 24 7.70 1.43 3.66
C CYS A 24 8.40 0.15 3.17
N SER A 25 7.93 -1.04 3.60
CA SER A 25 8.53 -2.33 3.27
C SER A 25 7.72 -3.10 2.22
N PRO A 26 8.34 -3.60 1.14
CA PRO A 26 7.70 -4.53 0.20
C PRO A 26 7.15 -5.81 0.85
N ALA A 27 7.71 -6.24 1.97
CA ALA A 27 7.26 -7.42 2.70
C ALA A 27 5.84 -7.28 3.23
N ALA A 28 5.49 -6.11 3.80
CA ALA A 28 4.13 -5.85 4.25
C ALA A 28 3.14 -5.78 3.07
N PHE A 29 3.52 -5.14 1.96
CA PHE A 29 2.72 -5.16 0.73
C PHE A 29 2.40 -6.60 0.31
N ARG A 30 3.41 -7.48 0.23
CA ARG A 30 3.20 -8.90 -0.12
C ARG A 30 2.25 -9.60 0.86
N THR A 31 2.39 -9.33 2.15
CA THR A 31 1.55 -9.94 3.20
C THR A 31 0.09 -9.51 3.06
N VAL A 32 -0.18 -8.22 2.92
CA VAL A 32 -1.56 -7.71 2.86
C VAL A 32 -2.23 -7.95 1.51
N ALA A 33 -1.47 -8.11 0.42
CA ALA A 33 -1.98 -8.41 -0.91
C ALA A 33 -2.03 -9.93 -1.21
N ARG A 34 -1.46 -10.79 -0.38
CA ARG A 34 -1.32 -12.23 -0.61
C ARG A 34 -2.63 -12.89 -1.03
N GLY A 35 -2.61 -13.67 -2.13
CA GLY A 35 -3.77 -14.39 -2.65
C GLY A 35 -4.85 -13.51 -3.31
N LEU A 36 -4.73 -12.19 -3.23
CA LEU A 36 -5.59 -11.25 -3.97
C LEU A 36 -4.87 -10.74 -5.21
N LEU A 37 -3.67 -10.25 -5.01
CA LEU A 37 -2.80 -9.76 -6.07
C LEU A 37 -1.41 -10.38 -5.93
N ARG A 38 -0.82 -10.76 -7.06
CA ARG A 38 0.59 -11.11 -7.16
C ARG A 38 1.26 -10.13 -8.12
N TYR A 39 2.33 -9.53 -7.65
CA TYR A 39 3.12 -8.58 -8.42
C TYR A 39 4.58 -9.00 -8.37
N PRO A 40 5.06 -9.78 -9.38
CA PRO A 40 6.39 -10.37 -9.38
C PRO A 40 7.54 -9.42 -9.09
N PRO A 41 7.55 -8.15 -9.55
CA PRO A 41 8.65 -7.23 -9.27
C PRO A 41 8.94 -6.99 -7.77
N VAL A 42 7.97 -7.26 -6.90
CA VAL A 42 8.18 -7.10 -5.44
C VAL A 42 8.43 -8.44 -4.72
N VAL A 43 8.37 -9.56 -5.45
CA VAL A 43 8.65 -10.88 -4.90
C VAL A 43 10.15 -11.02 -4.65
N GLY A 44 10.53 -11.33 -3.39
CA GLY A 44 11.93 -11.45 -2.98
C GLY A 44 12.64 -10.12 -2.72
N ARG A 45 12.01 -8.99 -2.99
CA ARG A 45 12.59 -7.69 -2.67
C ARG A 45 12.61 -7.46 -1.15
N THR A 46 13.75 -7.03 -0.63
CA THR A 46 13.99 -6.72 0.78
C THR A 46 14.16 -5.23 1.04
N ASP A 47 14.67 -4.49 0.03
CA ASP A 47 14.95 -3.07 0.17
C ASP A 47 13.65 -2.26 0.31
N ALA A 48 13.68 -1.24 1.15
CA ALA A 48 12.55 -0.33 1.34
C ALA A 48 12.19 0.39 0.04
N TRP A 49 10.99 0.94 0.00
CA TRP A 49 10.55 1.79 -1.09
C TRP A 49 11.34 3.10 -1.10
N GLU A 50 11.69 3.58 -2.29
CA GLU A 50 12.37 4.86 -2.46
C GLU A 50 11.46 5.88 -3.15
N PRO A 51 11.51 7.18 -2.74
CA PRO A 51 10.78 8.23 -3.41
C PRO A 51 11.21 8.36 -4.89
N GLY A 52 10.24 8.50 -5.79
CA GLY A 52 10.48 8.61 -7.23
C GLY A 52 10.69 7.27 -7.94
N GLU A 53 10.84 6.19 -7.21
CA GLU A 53 10.99 4.85 -7.78
C GLU A 53 9.77 4.44 -8.62
N THR A 54 10.04 3.78 -9.75
CA THR A 54 9.00 3.15 -10.58
C THR A 54 9.25 1.67 -10.70
N VAL A 55 8.26 0.88 -10.30
CA VAL A 55 8.26 -0.57 -10.44
C VAL A 55 7.27 -0.97 -11.51
N SER A 56 7.69 -1.81 -12.46
CA SER A 56 6.87 -2.22 -13.60
C SER A 56 6.86 -3.72 -13.77
N GLY A 57 5.68 -4.31 -13.92
CA GLY A 57 5.55 -5.74 -14.13
C GLY A 57 4.12 -6.18 -14.40
N ARG A 58 3.94 -7.46 -14.67
CA ARG A 58 2.61 -8.02 -14.87
C ARG A 58 1.91 -8.23 -13.53
N LEU A 59 0.71 -7.69 -13.42
CA LEU A 59 -0.17 -7.91 -12.29
C LEU A 59 -0.95 -9.21 -12.49
N TRP A 60 -1.12 -9.99 -11.43
CA TRP A 60 -1.88 -11.24 -11.44
C TRP A 60 -2.99 -11.16 -10.40
N LEU A 61 -4.22 -11.43 -10.82
CA LEU A 61 -5.36 -11.53 -9.92
C LEU A 61 -5.43 -12.98 -9.36
N PHE A 62 -5.59 -13.08 -8.05
CA PHE A 62 -5.59 -14.36 -7.30
C PHE A 62 -4.34 -15.22 -7.52
N GLY A 63 -3.25 -14.62 -8.02
CA GLY A 63 -2.00 -15.29 -8.30
C GLY A 63 -2.00 -16.19 -9.56
N VAL A 64 -3.14 -16.36 -10.22
CA VAL A 64 -3.32 -17.28 -11.37
C VAL A 64 -3.83 -16.60 -12.64
N LEU A 65 -4.64 -15.54 -12.53
CA LEU A 65 -5.19 -14.83 -13.69
C LEU A 65 -4.26 -13.66 -14.06
N PRO A 66 -3.54 -13.76 -15.20
CA PRO A 66 -2.71 -12.66 -15.64
C PRO A 66 -3.58 -11.49 -16.08
N LEU A 67 -3.31 -10.33 -15.52
CA LEU A 67 -3.91 -9.08 -15.94
C LEU A 67 -2.99 -8.36 -16.94
N HIS A 68 -2.96 -7.06 -16.86
CA HIS A 68 -2.12 -6.21 -17.67
C HIS A 68 -0.75 -5.96 -17.05
N ARG A 69 0.15 -5.34 -17.81
CA ARG A 69 1.37 -4.73 -17.27
C ARG A 69 0.96 -3.52 -16.45
N HIS A 70 1.41 -3.48 -15.20
CA HIS A 70 1.07 -2.46 -14.24
C HIS A 70 2.33 -1.71 -13.83
N HIS A 71 2.22 -0.41 -13.68
CA HIS A 71 3.29 0.49 -13.31
C HIS A 71 2.91 1.16 -11.99
N ILE A 72 3.79 1.09 -11.01
CA ILE A 72 3.66 1.73 -9.70
C ILE A 72 4.82 2.71 -9.57
N ARG A 73 4.51 4.00 -9.45
CA ARG A 73 5.49 5.03 -9.14
C ARG A 73 5.27 5.51 -7.72
N LEU A 74 6.30 5.43 -6.88
CA LEU A 74 6.29 5.99 -5.53
C LEU A 74 6.54 7.49 -5.63
N ALA A 75 5.46 8.26 -5.80
CA ALA A 75 5.56 9.69 -6.07
C ALA A 75 6.12 10.47 -4.88
N ARG A 76 5.74 10.06 -3.65
CA ARG A 76 6.18 10.71 -2.41
C ARG A 76 6.21 9.71 -1.26
N ILE A 77 7.24 9.80 -0.43
CA ILE A 77 7.32 9.14 0.88
C ILE A 77 7.78 10.22 1.87
N ASP A 78 6.93 10.55 2.81
CA ASP A 78 7.17 11.57 3.83
C ASP A 78 7.23 10.89 5.20
N HIS A 79 8.44 10.75 5.74
CA HIS A 79 8.68 10.05 7.00
C HIS A 79 8.21 10.84 8.22
N ASP A 80 8.21 12.17 8.13
CA ASP A 80 7.79 13.03 9.24
C ASP A 80 6.27 13.05 9.38
N GLN A 81 5.56 13.06 8.24
CA GLN A 81 4.11 13.02 8.20
C GLN A 81 3.55 11.58 8.11
N MET A 82 4.41 10.57 7.98
CA MET A 82 4.03 9.17 7.79
C MET A 82 3.01 9.00 6.66
N THR A 83 3.31 9.62 5.51
CA THR A 83 2.45 9.56 4.31
C THR A 83 3.22 9.00 3.12
N LEU A 84 2.56 8.11 2.36
CA LEU A 84 3.07 7.55 1.12
C LEU A 84 2.04 7.77 0.02
N THR A 85 2.50 8.33 -1.11
CA THR A 85 1.68 8.51 -2.30
C THR A 85 2.26 7.71 -3.45
N SER A 86 1.46 6.89 -4.10
CA SER A 86 1.80 6.24 -5.36
C SER A 86 0.86 6.64 -6.48
N ASP A 87 1.44 6.75 -7.68
CA ASP A 87 0.72 6.91 -8.94
C ASP A 87 0.88 5.63 -9.74
N GLU A 88 -0.23 5.02 -10.09
CA GLU A 88 -0.25 3.73 -10.75
C GLU A 88 -1.10 3.77 -12.02
N HIS A 89 -0.73 2.94 -13.00
CA HIS A 89 -1.51 2.81 -14.23
C HIS A 89 -1.20 1.48 -14.94
N GLY A 90 -2.09 1.07 -15.80
CA GLY A 90 -1.90 -0.10 -16.67
C GLY A 90 -3.21 -0.70 -17.18
N GLY A 91 -3.19 -1.22 -18.38
CA GLY A 91 -4.35 -1.84 -19.02
C GLY A 91 -5.55 -0.90 -19.12
N LEU A 92 -6.67 -1.30 -18.54
CA LEU A 92 -7.90 -0.48 -18.49
C LEU A 92 -7.82 0.65 -17.48
N VAL A 93 -6.88 0.59 -16.52
CA VAL A 93 -6.72 1.60 -15.48
C VAL A 93 -5.84 2.72 -16.02
N ARG A 94 -6.45 3.86 -16.31
CA ARG A 94 -5.77 5.06 -16.82
C ARG A 94 -4.95 5.73 -15.72
N SER A 95 -5.54 5.83 -14.52
CA SER A 95 -4.85 6.29 -13.33
C SER A 95 -5.41 5.63 -12.08
N TRP A 96 -4.52 5.38 -11.14
CA TRP A 96 -4.82 4.87 -9.81
C TRP A 96 -3.89 5.58 -8.82
N GLY A 97 -4.38 6.65 -8.23
CA GLY A 97 -3.68 7.35 -7.15
C GLY A 97 -3.95 6.63 -5.84
N HIS A 98 -2.92 6.37 -5.05
CA HIS A 98 -3.08 5.75 -3.75
C HIS A 98 -2.27 6.49 -2.69
N ASP A 99 -2.96 7.06 -1.73
CA ASP A 99 -2.38 7.69 -0.55
C ASP A 99 -2.57 6.77 0.66
N ILE A 100 -1.48 6.55 1.39
CA ILE A 100 -1.47 5.90 2.70
C ILE A 100 -1.10 6.95 3.73
N VAL A 101 -1.85 7.00 4.82
CA VAL A 101 -1.58 7.88 5.97
C VAL A 101 -1.58 7.04 7.24
N VAL A 102 -0.55 7.22 8.08
CA VAL A 102 -0.46 6.58 9.41
C VAL A 102 -0.40 7.68 10.46
N GLU A 103 -1.39 7.73 11.34
CA GLU A 103 -1.53 8.76 12.38
C GLU A 103 -1.45 8.11 13.76
N PRO A 104 -0.61 8.57 14.68
CA PRO A 104 -0.59 8.07 16.04
C PRO A 104 -1.89 8.41 16.76
N LEU A 105 -2.49 7.44 17.45
CA LEU A 105 -3.62 7.65 18.37
C LEU A 105 -3.13 7.72 19.81
N ASP A 106 -2.21 6.83 20.15
CA ASP A 106 -1.51 6.77 21.43
C ASP A 106 -0.17 6.00 21.24
N GLU A 107 0.53 5.70 22.32
CA GLU A 107 1.83 4.99 22.29
C GLU A 107 1.75 3.57 21.71
N ARG A 108 0.56 2.95 21.68
CA ARG A 108 0.33 1.56 21.30
C ARG A 108 -0.57 1.38 20.09
N ARG A 109 -1.22 2.44 19.63
CA ARG A 109 -2.20 2.38 18.55
C ARG A 109 -2.01 3.50 17.55
N CYS A 110 -2.36 3.20 16.33
CA CYS A 110 -2.38 4.19 15.25
C CYS A 110 -3.63 4.03 14.39
N ARG A 111 -3.92 5.07 13.63
CA ARG A 111 -4.92 5.08 12.57
C ARG A 111 -4.25 4.93 11.23
N TYR A 112 -4.70 3.95 10.45
CA TYR A 112 -4.24 3.67 9.11
C TYR A 112 -5.35 4.02 8.11
N THR A 113 -5.05 4.86 7.14
CA THR A 113 -5.99 5.29 6.11
C THR A 113 -5.44 5.00 4.73
N ASP A 114 -6.24 4.31 3.90
CA ASP A 114 -6.08 4.21 2.46
C ASP A 114 -7.04 5.19 1.77
N ARG A 115 -6.52 6.07 0.92
CA ARG A 115 -7.31 6.88 -0.01
C ARG A 115 -6.93 6.53 -1.42
N VAL A 116 -7.90 6.12 -2.23
CA VAL A 116 -7.64 5.64 -3.59
C VAL A 116 -8.53 6.37 -4.58
N THR A 117 -7.91 6.95 -5.61
CA THR A 117 -8.62 7.65 -6.69
C THR A 117 -8.39 6.89 -8.00
N ILE A 118 -9.45 6.46 -8.65
CA ILE A 118 -9.43 5.55 -9.82
C ILE A 118 -10.11 6.22 -11.00
N ASP A 119 -9.40 6.25 -12.15
CA ASP A 119 -9.96 6.45 -13.47
C ASP A 119 -9.65 5.24 -14.35
N ALA A 120 -10.69 4.57 -14.81
CA ALA A 120 -10.63 3.47 -15.77
C ALA A 120 -11.63 3.70 -16.93
N GLY A 121 -11.98 4.96 -17.21
CA GLY A 121 -12.97 5.32 -18.22
C GLY A 121 -14.32 4.65 -17.95
N TRP A 122 -14.86 3.93 -18.91
CA TRP A 122 -16.13 3.22 -18.76
C TRP A 122 -16.11 2.13 -17.69
N ALA A 123 -14.91 1.59 -17.36
CA ALA A 123 -14.72 0.55 -16.36
C ALA A 123 -14.52 1.12 -14.94
N THR A 124 -14.55 2.43 -14.72
CA THR A 124 -14.29 3.05 -13.41
C THR A 124 -15.19 2.49 -12.31
N LEU A 125 -16.48 2.27 -12.58
CA LEU A 125 -17.40 1.73 -11.58
C LEU A 125 -17.07 0.29 -11.17
N PRO A 126 -16.98 -0.70 -12.07
CA PRO A 126 -16.64 -2.07 -11.68
C PRO A 126 -15.24 -2.16 -11.05
N VAL A 127 -14.25 -1.40 -11.53
CA VAL A 127 -12.91 -1.35 -10.93
C VAL A 127 -12.97 -0.77 -9.51
N THR A 128 -13.75 0.27 -9.27
CA THR A 128 -13.94 0.83 -7.92
C THR A 128 -14.64 -0.16 -6.98
N CYS A 129 -15.62 -0.91 -7.46
CA CYS A 129 -16.27 -1.96 -6.67
C CYS A 129 -15.29 -3.06 -6.26
N PHE A 130 -14.43 -3.49 -7.18
CA PHE A 130 -13.35 -4.42 -6.89
C PHE A 130 -12.35 -3.83 -5.87
N ALA A 131 -11.94 -2.57 -6.06
CA ALA A 131 -11.04 -1.88 -5.14
C ALA A 131 -11.61 -1.80 -3.72
N ARG A 132 -12.92 -1.56 -3.55
CA ARG A 132 -13.57 -1.57 -2.23
C ARG A 132 -13.40 -2.91 -1.51
N LEU A 133 -13.57 -4.02 -2.23
CA LEU A 133 -13.35 -5.36 -1.68
C LEU A 133 -11.87 -5.58 -1.36
N LEU A 134 -10.98 -5.25 -2.29
CA LEU A 134 -9.53 -5.37 -2.13
C LEU A 134 -9.05 -4.65 -0.86
N TYR A 135 -9.39 -3.37 -0.70
CA TYR A 135 -8.97 -2.58 0.46
C TYR A 135 -9.64 -3.01 1.77
N ARG A 136 -10.88 -3.52 1.71
CA ARG A 136 -11.52 -4.15 2.88
C ARG A 136 -10.70 -5.34 3.39
N VAL A 137 -10.27 -6.23 2.49
CA VAL A 137 -9.45 -7.39 2.85
C VAL A 137 -8.06 -6.97 3.29
N ARG A 138 -7.42 -6.02 2.61
CA ARG A 138 -6.12 -5.48 2.99
C ARG A 138 -6.14 -4.92 4.43
N GLN A 139 -7.13 -4.10 4.77
CA GLN A 139 -7.23 -3.54 6.12
C GLN A 139 -7.54 -4.58 7.19
N ALA A 140 -8.34 -5.61 6.88
CA ALA A 140 -8.51 -6.74 7.78
C ALA A 140 -7.19 -7.48 8.05
N ARG A 141 -6.32 -7.57 7.05
CA ARG A 141 -4.98 -8.16 7.19
C ARG A 141 -4.02 -7.25 7.94
N TRP A 142 -4.08 -5.94 7.73
CA TRP A 142 -3.33 -4.99 8.55
C TRP A 142 -3.67 -5.13 10.04
N ARG A 143 -4.95 -5.27 10.40
CA ARG A 143 -5.34 -5.51 11.80
C ARG A 143 -4.76 -6.79 12.39
N ARG A 144 -4.53 -7.82 11.57
CA ARG A 144 -3.88 -9.07 12.00
C ARG A 144 -2.35 -8.96 12.04
N LEU A 145 -1.78 -8.19 11.13
CA LEU A 145 -0.33 -8.00 11.03
C LEU A 145 0.19 -7.07 12.12
N ALA A 146 -0.49 -5.98 12.39
CA ALA A 146 -0.03 -4.91 13.27
C ALA A 146 0.45 -5.40 14.64
N PRO A 147 -0.29 -6.27 15.37
CA PRO A 147 0.17 -6.76 16.69
C PRO A 147 1.44 -7.62 16.63
N THR A 148 1.83 -8.09 15.44
CA THR A 148 3.02 -8.94 15.26
C THR A 148 4.26 -8.16 14.87
N LEU A 149 4.13 -6.85 14.58
CA LEU A 149 5.25 -6.00 14.19
C LEU A 149 6.21 -5.84 15.36
N GLN A 150 7.50 -5.98 15.06
CA GLN A 150 8.58 -5.75 16.04
C GLN A 150 9.14 -4.34 15.88
N PRO A 151 9.64 -3.71 16.95
CA PRO A 151 10.36 -2.45 16.86
C PRO A 151 11.56 -2.62 15.91
N THR A 152 11.62 -1.80 14.88
CA THR A 152 12.81 -1.76 14.02
C THR A 152 13.97 -1.20 14.84
N HIS A 153 15.00 -2.00 15.04
CA HIS A 153 16.24 -1.56 15.69
C HIS A 153 16.96 -0.61 14.73
N ARG A 154 16.64 0.69 14.80
CA ARG A 154 17.52 1.71 14.19
C ARG A 154 18.83 1.65 14.94
N ILE A 155 19.87 1.12 14.31
CA ILE A 155 21.25 1.30 14.75
C ILE A 155 21.46 2.82 14.74
N ARG A 156 21.45 3.46 15.92
CA ARG A 156 21.89 4.86 16.04
C ARG A 156 23.34 4.88 15.61
N PRO A 157 23.75 5.74 14.66
CA PRO A 157 25.16 5.94 14.41
C PRO A 157 25.79 6.39 15.72
N HIS A 158 26.86 5.70 16.13
CA HIS A 158 27.67 6.12 17.26
C HIS A 158 28.16 7.54 16.98
N PRO A 159 27.98 8.52 17.90
CA PRO A 159 28.70 9.79 17.83
C PRO A 159 30.19 9.45 18.04
N GLY A 160 30.99 9.62 16.98
CA GLY A 160 32.44 9.64 17.04
C GLY A 160 32.95 10.94 17.64
#